data_53ceea3c403d23eaed24074e775d7c9c
#
_entry.id   53ceea3c403d23eaed24074e775d7c9c
#
_cell.length_a   1.000
_cell.length_b   1.000
_cell.length_c   1.000
_cell.angle_alpha   90.00
_cell.angle_beta   90.00
_cell.angle_gamma   90.00
#
_symmetry.space_group_name_H-M   'P 1'
#
loop_
_entity.id
_entity.type
_entity.pdbx_description
1 polymer ?
#
loop_
_entity_poly.entity_id
_entity_poly.type
_entity_poly.pdbx_seq_one_letter_code
_entity_poly.pdbx_strand_id
1 'polypeptide(L)' 'MDFKLEFNMDNDAFRFYPESTAAQMLRDMADQIESGLVFNTIRDINGNTIGKWEFTD' A
#
# COMPACT_ATOMS: atom_id res chain seq x y z
N MET A 1 14.57 -9.65 11.02
CA MET A 1 13.46 -8.71 10.71
C MET A 1 13.00 -8.89 9.29
N ASP A 2 11.69 -8.98 9.09
CA ASP A 2 11.10 -9.09 7.77
C ASP A 2 10.20 -7.91 7.48
N PHE A 3 10.06 -7.57 6.21
CA PHE A 3 9.08 -6.60 5.76
C PHE A 3 8.08 -7.33 4.87
N LYS A 4 6.79 -7.22 5.20
CA LYS A 4 5.72 -7.88 4.43
C LYS A 4 4.78 -6.81 3.91
N LEU A 5 4.46 -6.91 2.64
CA LEU A 5 3.54 -5.99 1.98
C LEU A 5 2.69 -6.76 0.98
N GLU A 6 1.38 -6.58 1.07
CA GLU A 6 0.45 -7.23 0.16
C GLU A 6 -0.77 -6.35 -0.01
N PHE A 7 -1.21 -6.19 -1.24
CA PHE A 7 -2.51 -5.57 -1.49
C PHE A 7 -3.11 -6.11 -2.78
N ASN A 8 -4.44 -6.07 -2.83
CA ASN A 8 -5.23 -6.57 -3.93
C ASN A 8 -5.47 -5.45 -4.94
N MET A 9 -5.35 -5.75 -6.23
CA MET A 9 -5.50 -4.78 -7.31
C MET A 9 -6.71 -5.09 -8.21
N ASP A 10 -7.71 -5.80 -7.69
CA ASP A 10 -8.87 -6.25 -8.48
C ASP A 10 -9.98 -5.21 -8.59
N ASN A 11 -9.93 -4.12 -7.84
CA ASN A 11 -11.02 -3.15 -7.84
C ASN A 11 -10.82 -2.04 -8.89
N ASP A 12 -11.83 -1.19 -9.04
CA ASP A 12 -11.86 -0.15 -10.07
C ASP A 12 -10.75 0.88 -9.96
N ALA A 13 -10.15 1.06 -8.77
CA ALA A 13 -9.04 2.00 -8.58
C ALA A 13 -7.84 1.67 -9.46
N PHE A 14 -7.69 0.40 -9.87
CA PHE A 14 -6.57 -0.08 -10.67
C PHE A 14 -6.95 -0.37 -12.11
N ARG A 15 -8.14 0.06 -12.53
CA ARG A 15 -8.70 -0.35 -13.82
C ARG A 15 -7.95 0.19 -15.03
N PHE A 16 -7.54 1.46 -14.99
CA PHE A 16 -6.97 2.12 -16.17
C PHE A 16 -5.44 2.20 -16.16
N TYR A 17 -4.85 2.51 -15.01
CA TYR A 17 -3.41 2.70 -14.91
C TYR A 17 -2.88 1.95 -13.68
N PRO A 18 -2.94 0.61 -13.70
CA PRO A 18 -2.57 -0.16 -12.52
C PRO A 18 -1.12 0.04 -12.08
N GLU A 19 -0.19 0.17 -13.04
CA GLU A 19 1.23 0.35 -12.70
C GLU A 19 1.48 1.69 -12.02
N SER A 20 0.90 2.77 -12.57
CA SER A 20 1.06 4.11 -12.00
C SER A 20 0.40 4.23 -10.64
N THR A 21 -0.78 3.63 -10.50
CA THR A 21 -1.50 3.64 -9.23
C THR A 21 -0.73 2.89 -8.16
N ALA A 22 -0.23 1.70 -8.48
CA ALA A 22 0.56 0.92 -7.54
C ALA A 22 1.85 1.65 -7.16
N ALA A 23 2.52 2.27 -8.14
CA ALA A 23 3.75 3.02 -7.87
C ALA A 23 3.50 4.19 -6.92
N GLN A 24 2.41 4.92 -7.12
CA GLN A 24 2.07 6.04 -6.23
C GLN A 24 1.76 5.55 -4.82
N MET A 25 1.05 4.45 -4.70
CA MET A 25 0.75 3.86 -3.40
C MET A 25 2.03 3.46 -2.66
N LEU A 26 2.99 2.89 -3.39
CA LEU A 26 4.28 2.52 -2.79
C LEU A 26 5.06 3.75 -2.32
N ARG A 27 5.00 4.86 -3.07
CA ARG A 27 5.63 6.11 -2.64
C ARG A 27 5.01 6.64 -1.37
N ASP A 28 3.68 6.58 -1.26
CA ASP A 28 2.98 7.01 -0.05
C ASP A 28 3.36 6.14 1.14
N MET A 29 3.50 4.83 0.94
CA MET A 29 3.95 3.93 1.98
C MET A 29 5.39 4.23 2.41
N ALA A 30 6.26 4.56 1.45
CA ALA A 30 7.64 4.94 1.78
C ALA A 30 7.66 6.16 2.70
N ASP A 31 6.82 7.15 2.43
CA ASP A 31 6.71 8.34 3.28
C ASP A 31 6.22 7.97 4.68
N GLN A 32 5.26 7.06 4.79
CA GLN A 32 4.76 6.59 6.08
C GLN A 32 5.87 5.90 6.88
N ILE A 33 6.64 5.06 6.22
CA ILE A 33 7.76 4.35 6.86
C ILE A 33 8.81 5.35 7.35
N GLU A 34 9.16 6.33 6.54
CA GLU A 34 10.12 7.35 6.93
C GLU A 34 9.63 8.20 8.10
N SER A 35 8.31 8.37 8.25
CA SER A 35 7.74 9.11 9.37
C SER A 35 7.76 8.31 10.67
N GLY A 36 8.13 7.03 10.64
CA GLY A 36 8.25 6.21 11.82
C GLY A 36 7.20 5.14 11.99
N LEU A 37 6.28 4.99 11.04
CA LEU A 37 5.29 3.92 11.10
C LEU A 37 5.97 2.57 10.83
N VAL A 38 5.53 1.54 11.54
CA VAL A 38 6.07 0.18 11.38
C VAL A 38 5.03 -0.80 10.85
N PHE A 39 3.78 -0.36 10.71
CA PHE A 39 2.70 -1.11 10.05
C PHE A 39 1.59 -0.15 9.67
N ASN A 40 0.80 -0.53 8.68
CA ASN A 40 -0.42 0.20 8.34
C ASN A 40 -1.27 -0.65 7.41
N THR A 41 -2.57 -0.34 7.39
CA THR A 41 -3.44 -0.86 6.34
C THR A 41 -3.25 -0.04 5.08
N ILE A 42 -3.59 -0.64 3.94
CA ILE A 42 -3.47 -0.01 2.63
C ILE A 42 -4.87 0.23 2.09
N ARG A 43 -5.17 1.47 1.71
CA ARG A 43 -6.47 1.82 1.14
C ARG A 43 -6.29 2.35 -0.28
N ASP A 44 -7.27 2.04 -1.13
CA ASP A 44 -7.30 2.60 -2.47
C ASP A 44 -7.87 4.03 -2.46
N ILE A 45 -7.95 4.67 -3.63
CA ILE A 45 -8.45 6.05 -3.73
C ILE A 45 -9.93 6.16 -3.36
N ASN A 46 -10.65 5.06 -3.35
CA ASN A 46 -12.07 5.02 -2.98
C ASN A 46 -12.27 4.73 -1.49
N GLY A 47 -11.18 4.60 -0.73
CA GLY A 47 -11.26 4.36 0.70
C GLY A 47 -11.42 2.90 1.11
N ASN A 48 -11.36 1.96 0.16
CA ASN A 48 -11.47 0.53 0.46
C ASN A 48 -10.14 0.02 0.98
N THR A 49 -10.18 -0.76 2.06
CA THR A 49 -8.99 -1.43 2.57
C THR A 49 -8.67 -2.61 1.66
N ILE A 50 -7.50 -2.60 1.03
CA ILE A 50 -7.11 -3.61 0.05
C ILE A 50 -5.89 -4.43 0.46
N GLY A 51 -5.26 -4.09 1.57
CA GLY A 51 -4.10 -4.83 2.04
C GLY A 51 -3.46 -4.21 3.26
N LYS A 52 -2.22 -4.59 3.49
CA LYS A 52 -1.45 -4.07 4.64
C LYS A 52 0.04 -4.25 4.39
N TRP A 53 0.82 -3.52 5.18
CA TRP A 53 2.27 -3.73 5.24
C TRP A 53 2.72 -3.68 6.69
N GLU A 54 3.81 -4.38 7.00
CA GLU A 54 4.33 -4.41 8.36
C GLU A 54 5.79 -4.87 8.41
N PHE A 55 6.49 -4.42 9.46
CA PHE A 55 7.77 -4.99 9.85
C PHE A 55 7.50 -6.05 10.91
N THR A 56 8.16 -7.20 10.81
CA THR A 56 8.03 -8.30 11.75
C THR A 56 9.39 -8.81 12.17
N ASP A 57 9.48 -9.34 13.38
CA ASP A 57 10.69 -9.99 13.87
C ASP A 57 10.66 -11.49 13.64
#